data_c1589b452a21f8fd0dfb20283276b485
#
_entry.id   c1589b452a21f8fd0dfb20283276b485
#
_cell.length_a   1.000
_cell.length_b   1.000
_cell.length_c   1.000
_cell.angle_alpha   90.00
_cell.angle_beta   90.00
_cell.angle_gamma   90.00
#
_symmetry.space_group_name_H-M   'P 1'
#
loop_
_entity.id
_entity.type
_entity.pdbx_description
1 polymer ?
#
loop_
_entity_poly.entity_id
_entity_poly.type
_entity_poly.pdbx_seq_one_letter_code
_entity_poly.pdbx_strand_id
1 'polypeptide(L)'
;MSVNFFNDQFSAAENYHNTEGLKERYDLIARILNAKTSNEGLEEYQSILDNEFLEFASGVDSLKEKEIALLTLQEIKKELQLVASYPSLFQKTIVAVGGGFSAGKSTFLNNLLGLKLKLPEDMKPTTAIPTYCLKGKREVLMGFSQNGGMVELPHLKFDHQFLESLGFNLKEIMPFMLLSAPSVPFEFLCFIDTPGYNPANQGYTDEDKQASKESLKHAKHILWLISCERGGIESDDLDFLQELYEEGKQVFIVLSRADRRTKSQLEEVAKQIRETLKDNGIEFLGIGAYSATRYSEIKEFSEKSHIFDSLEEFLMKLNQRSEKQNEILGYLYEVHSMYEKAINQDANQFKRYQKALHSVKLDLMQKGFDDFRDDAFNKIESLNNEFSEQERSKRESLAQLNEVVDLFKESIDKVFDRVSAFTWEKYKNKTTTKRTMKQTTESLKKSKKWCCILGIVGCLL
;
A
#
# COMPACT_ATOMS: atom_id res chain seq x y z
N MET A 1 -19.71 19.51 64.16
CA MET A 1 -19.87 20.13 62.82
C MET A 1 -18.49 20.47 62.27
N SER A 2 -17.65 19.48 61.91
CA SER A 2 -16.33 19.76 61.30
C SER A 2 -15.73 18.52 60.61
N VAL A 3 -16.55 17.74 59.89
CA VAL A 3 -16.06 16.55 59.13
C VAL A 3 -16.38 16.64 57.63
N ASN A 4 -17.20 17.58 57.18
CA ASN A 4 -17.64 17.65 55.78
C ASN A 4 -16.84 18.60 54.86
N PHE A 5 -15.92 19.41 55.39
CA PHE A 5 -15.19 20.39 54.55
C PHE A 5 -13.97 19.79 53.81
N PHE A 6 -13.41 18.69 54.29
CA PHE A 6 -12.25 18.07 53.64
C PHE A 6 -12.63 17.13 52.48
N ASN A 7 -13.81 16.48 52.53
CA ASN A 7 -14.26 15.63 51.45
C ASN A 7 -14.69 16.38 50.18
N ASP A 8 -15.23 17.59 50.31
CA ASP A 8 -15.66 18.39 49.16
C ASP A 8 -14.47 18.98 48.36
N GLN A 9 -13.32 19.24 49.01
CA GLN A 9 -12.13 19.71 48.30
C GLN A 9 -11.42 18.58 47.52
N PHE A 10 -11.43 17.36 48.04
CA PHE A 10 -10.86 16.21 47.31
C PHE A 10 -11.73 15.78 46.11
N SER A 11 -13.05 15.79 46.25
CA SER A 11 -13.97 15.52 45.16
C SER A 11 -13.95 16.60 44.06
N ALA A 12 -13.74 17.85 44.43
CA ALA A 12 -13.59 18.97 43.51
C ALA A 12 -12.26 18.89 42.73
N ALA A 13 -11.16 18.50 43.37
CA ALA A 13 -9.86 18.34 42.73
C ALA A 13 -9.84 17.12 41.76
N GLU A 14 -10.44 15.99 42.14
CA GLU A 14 -10.61 14.84 41.26
C GLU A 14 -11.54 15.14 40.06
N ASN A 15 -12.62 15.89 40.29
CA ASN A 15 -13.50 16.33 39.19
C ASN A 15 -12.82 17.38 38.28
N TYR A 16 -11.94 18.26 38.82
CA TYR A 16 -11.18 19.22 38.00
C TYR A 16 -10.14 18.53 37.12
N HIS A 17 -9.37 17.58 37.67
CA HIS A 17 -8.46 16.77 36.88
C HIS A 17 -9.18 15.91 35.82
N ASN A 18 -10.36 15.42 36.13
CA ASN A 18 -11.15 14.63 35.18
C ASN A 18 -11.74 15.51 34.06
N THR A 19 -12.15 16.76 34.35
CA THR A 19 -12.67 17.69 33.32
C THR A 19 -11.58 18.26 32.43
N GLU A 20 -10.36 18.51 32.94
CA GLU A 20 -9.24 19.01 32.15
C GLU A 20 -8.73 17.89 31.16
N GLY A 21 -8.58 16.68 31.66
CA GLY A 21 -8.25 15.53 30.81
C GLY A 21 -9.34 15.22 29.77
N LEU A 22 -10.61 15.44 30.10
CA LEU A 22 -11.73 15.27 29.15
C LEU A 22 -11.67 16.30 28.02
N LYS A 23 -11.38 17.57 28.35
CA LYS A 23 -11.25 18.65 27.38
C LYS A 23 -10.11 18.42 26.41
N GLU A 24 -8.95 17.99 26.90
CA GLU A 24 -7.79 17.63 26.04
C GLU A 24 -8.11 16.49 25.07
N ARG A 25 -8.89 15.51 25.52
CA ARG A 25 -9.33 14.39 24.68
C ARG A 25 -10.26 14.84 23.56
N TYR A 26 -11.27 15.64 23.87
CA TYR A 26 -12.19 16.19 22.87
C TYR A 26 -11.47 17.12 21.89
N ASP A 27 -10.52 17.91 22.35
CA ASP A 27 -9.71 18.78 21.49
C ASP A 27 -8.85 17.94 20.52
N LEU A 28 -8.24 16.87 21.00
CA LEU A 28 -7.50 15.93 20.16
C LEU A 28 -8.38 15.30 19.07
N ILE A 29 -9.55 14.79 19.46
CA ILE A 29 -10.51 14.19 18.53
C ILE A 29 -10.94 15.22 17.48
N ALA A 30 -11.30 16.42 17.91
CA ALA A 30 -11.71 17.50 17.03
C ALA A 30 -10.58 17.87 16.04
N ARG A 31 -9.33 17.95 16.50
CA ARG A 31 -8.16 18.22 15.66
C ARG A 31 -7.95 17.11 14.62
N ILE A 32 -8.07 15.84 15.02
CA ILE A 32 -7.93 14.70 14.11
C ILE A 32 -9.04 14.74 13.04
N LEU A 33 -10.29 14.91 13.43
CA LEU A 33 -11.43 14.92 12.51
C LEU A 33 -11.40 16.11 11.54
N ASN A 34 -10.87 17.26 11.96
CA ASN A 34 -10.76 18.45 11.12
C ASN A 34 -9.47 18.51 10.29
N ALA A 35 -8.52 17.61 10.52
CA ALA A 35 -7.28 17.59 9.77
C ALA A 35 -7.56 17.19 8.30
N LYS A 36 -7.15 18.05 7.38
CA LYS A 36 -7.26 17.83 5.93
C LYS A 36 -5.91 18.08 5.29
N THR A 37 -5.63 17.33 4.23
CA THR A 37 -4.46 17.58 3.37
C THR A 37 -4.93 18.38 2.17
N SER A 38 -4.26 19.50 1.89
CA SER A 38 -4.32 20.20 0.61
C SER A 38 -3.05 19.89 -0.16
N ASN A 39 -3.19 19.43 -1.38
CA ASN A 39 -2.08 19.14 -2.28
C ASN A 39 -2.53 19.41 -3.71
N GLU A 40 -1.88 20.37 -4.37
CA GLU A 40 -2.22 20.85 -5.71
C GLU A 40 -2.28 19.69 -6.73
N GLY A 41 -1.27 18.80 -6.72
CA GLY A 41 -1.25 17.66 -7.64
C GLY A 41 -2.41 16.68 -7.42
N LEU A 42 -2.86 16.49 -6.16
CA LEU A 42 -4.00 15.65 -5.86
C LEU A 42 -5.32 16.28 -6.30
N GLU A 43 -5.47 17.60 -6.16
CA GLU A 43 -6.63 18.35 -6.61
C GLU A 43 -6.72 18.35 -8.14
N GLU A 44 -5.58 18.53 -8.81
CA GLU A 44 -5.50 18.40 -10.27
C GLU A 44 -5.84 16.97 -10.74
N TYR A 45 -5.29 15.94 -10.09
CA TYR A 45 -5.61 14.56 -10.42
C TYR A 45 -7.11 14.29 -10.35
N GLN A 46 -7.77 14.80 -9.31
CA GLN A 46 -9.22 14.68 -9.15
C GLN A 46 -9.97 15.41 -10.27
N SER A 47 -9.56 16.64 -10.59
CA SER A 47 -10.17 17.42 -11.68
C SER A 47 -10.07 16.68 -13.02
N ILE A 48 -8.88 16.16 -13.35
CA ILE A 48 -8.66 15.39 -14.58
C ILE A 48 -9.55 14.14 -14.60
N LEU A 49 -9.69 13.44 -13.46
CA LEU A 49 -10.53 12.25 -13.37
C LEU A 49 -12.01 12.57 -13.62
N ASP A 50 -12.52 13.65 -13.00
CA ASP A 50 -13.94 14.01 -13.02
C ASP A 50 -14.37 14.71 -14.31
N ASN A 51 -13.44 15.36 -15.02
CA ASN A 51 -13.73 16.12 -16.24
C ASN A 51 -13.11 15.45 -17.48
N GLU A 52 -11.82 15.63 -17.69
CA GLU A 52 -11.13 15.28 -18.94
C GLU A 52 -11.20 13.78 -19.23
N PHE A 53 -10.99 12.93 -18.20
CA PHE A 53 -11.06 11.47 -18.38
C PHE A 53 -12.48 10.99 -18.62
N LEU A 54 -13.49 11.49 -17.87
CA LEU A 54 -14.88 11.06 -18.07
C LEU A 54 -15.42 11.54 -19.41
N GLU A 55 -15.06 12.74 -19.87
CA GLU A 55 -15.41 13.22 -21.20
C GLU A 55 -14.79 12.31 -22.28
N PHE A 56 -13.50 12.06 -22.22
CA PHE A 56 -12.81 11.12 -23.10
C PHE A 56 -13.47 9.73 -23.09
N ALA A 57 -13.67 9.15 -21.92
CA ALA A 57 -14.21 7.80 -21.77
C ALA A 57 -15.65 7.69 -22.28
N SER A 58 -16.46 8.75 -22.18
CA SER A 58 -17.82 8.78 -22.72
C SER A 58 -17.84 8.78 -24.24
N GLY A 59 -16.86 9.42 -24.89
CA GLY A 59 -16.71 9.49 -26.35
C GLY A 59 -16.11 8.23 -26.99
N VAL A 60 -15.54 7.31 -26.20
CA VAL A 60 -14.85 6.12 -26.71
C VAL A 60 -15.60 4.85 -26.38
N ASP A 61 -16.26 4.22 -27.37
CA ASP A 61 -16.97 2.94 -27.20
C ASP A 61 -16.13 1.70 -27.47
N SER A 62 -14.88 1.90 -27.90
CA SER A 62 -13.94 0.84 -28.24
C SER A 62 -13.62 -0.10 -27.07
N LEU A 63 -13.55 0.43 -25.84
CA LEU A 63 -13.23 -0.36 -24.64
C LEU A 63 -14.52 -0.83 -23.96
N LYS A 64 -14.69 -2.16 -23.86
CA LYS A 64 -15.84 -2.79 -23.19
C LYS A 64 -15.75 -2.76 -21.66
N GLU A 65 -14.54 -2.71 -21.13
CA GLU A 65 -14.26 -2.82 -19.69
C GLU A 65 -13.90 -1.45 -19.09
N LYS A 66 -14.68 -0.39 -19.42
CA LYS A 66 -14.45 0.99 -18.95
C LYS A 66 -14.42 1.09 -17.42
N GLU A 67 -15.25 0.27 -16.73
CA GLU A 67 -15.31 0.29 -15.26
C GLU A 67 -13.99 -0.15 -14.63
N ILE A 68 -13.27 -1.09 -15.23
CA ILE A 68 -11.97 -1.54 -14.70
C ILE A 68 -10.94 -0.40 -14.78
N ALA A 69 -10.92 0.35 -15.88
CA ALA A 69 -10.05 1.50 -16.04
C ALA A 69 -10.36 2.59 -15.01
N LEU A 70 -11.64 2.92 -14.83
CA LEU A 70 -12.08 3.90 -13.83
C LEU A 70 -11.72 3.47 -12.41
N LEU A 71 -11.99 2.21 -12.04
CA LEU A 71 -11.62 1.68 -10.72
C LEU A 71 -10.11 1.74 -10.49
N THR A 72 -9.30 1.44 -11.51
CA THR A 72 -7.84 1.55 -11.40
C THR A 72 -7.40 2.98 -11.14
N LEU A 73 -7.98 3.97 -11.83
CA LEU A 73 -7.68 5.39 -11.58
C LEU A 73 -8.14 5.85 -10.19
N GLN A 74 -9.26 5.34 -9.69
CA GLN A 74 -9.72 5.61 -8.32
C GLN A 74 -8.78 5.00 -7.26
N GLU A 75 -8.24 3.81 -7.49
CA GLU A 75 -7.23 3.22 -6.61
C GLU A 75 -5.93 4.01 -6.63
N ILE A 76 -5.47 4.49 -7.81
CA ILE A 76 -4.34 5.41 -7.91
C ILE A 76 -4.60 6.66 -7.06
N LYS A 77 -5.80 7.26 -7.14
CA LYS A 77 -6.17 8.43 -6.33
C LYS A 77 -6.03 8.16 -4.83
N LYS A 78 -6.52 7.02 -4.34
CA LYS A 78 -6.39 6.64 -2.91
C LYS A 78 -4.91 6.55 -2.49
N GLU A 79 -4.09 5.94 -3.31
CA GLU A 79 -2.65 5.87 -3.07
C GLU A 79 -2.00 7.27 -3.06
N LEU A 80 -2.40 8.15 -3.98
CA LEU A 80 -1.92 9.53 -4.03
C LEU A 80 -2.37 10.35 -2.81
N GLN A 81 -3.56 10.11 -2.26
CA GLN A 81 -4.01 10.75 -1.02
C GLN A 81 -3.07 10.42 0.15
N LEU A 82 -2.63 9.17 0.26
CA LEU A 82 -1.66 8.76 1.27
C LEU A 82 -0.31 9.44 1.04
N VAL A 83 0.16 9.48 -0.22
CA VAL A 83 1.41 10.14 -0.60
C VAL A 83 1.35 11.64 -0.30
N ALA A 84 0.27 12.32 -0.67
CA ALA A 84 0.07 13.75 -0.45
C ALA A 84 0.07 14.10 1.03
N SER A 85 -0.49 13.23 1.87
CA SER A 85 -0.51 13.41 3.32
C SER A 85 0.90 13.35 3.93
N TYR A 86 1.78 12.49 3.40
CA TYR A 86 3.17 12.42 3.87
C TYR A 86 4.14 11.95 2.77
N PRO A 87 4.57 12.84 1.86
CA PRO A 87 5.41 12.49 0.70
C PRO A 87 6.72 11.76 1.06
N SER A 88 7.35 12.13 2.20
CA SER A 88 8.60 11.50 2.63
C SER A 88 8.44 10.03 3.04
N LEU A 89 7.25 9.58 3.47
CA LEU A 89 6.97 8.17 3.76
C LEU A 89 7.12 7.32 2.49
N PHE A 90 6.53 7.77 1.40
CA PHE A 90 6.49 7.03 0.14
C PHE A 90 7.77 7.14 -0.70
N GLN A 91 8.71 7.96 -0.28
CA GLN A 91 10.09 7.95 -0.81
C GLN A 91 10.95 6.84 -0.18
N LYS A 92 10.42 6.14 0.85
CA LYS A 92 11.12 5.12 1.61
C LYS A 92 10.58 3.72 1.30
N THR A 93 11.47 2.74 1.39
CA THR A 93 11.07 1.32 1.35
C THR A 93 10.42 0.94 2.67
N ILE A 94 9.19 0.47 2.62
CA ILE A 94 8.42 0.08 3.81
C ILE A 94 8.76 -1.35 4.20
N VAL A 95 9.14 -1.54 5.47
CA VAL A 95 9.45 -2.82 6.11
C VAL A 95 8.52 -3.01 7.30
N ALA A 96 7.63 -3.97 7.28
CA ALA A 96 6.77 -4.25 8.41
C ALA A 96 7.42 -5.23 9.38
N VAL A 97 7.15 -5.06 10.68
CA VAL A 97 7.62 -5.97 11.73
C VAL A 97 6.43 -6.79 12.22
N GLY A 98 6.37 -8.05 11.80
CA GLY A 98 5.34 -9.02 12.15
C GLY A 98 5.81 -10.04 13.20
N GLY A 99 4.87 -10.86 13.67
CA GLY A 99 5.12 -11.93 14.62
C GLY A 99 4.09 -11.96 15.75
N GLY A 100 4.07 -13.05 16.49
CA GLY A 100 3.13 -13.29 17.58
C GLY A 100 3.18 -12.23 18.69
N PHE A 101 2.15 -12.25 19.54
CA PHE A 101 2.14 -11.44 20.76
C PHE A 101 3.37 -11.78 21.62
N SER A 102 3.95 -10.81 22.28
CA SER A 102 5.18 -10.96 23.07
C SER A 102 6.42 -11.44 22.29
N ALA A 103 6.41 -11.48 20.95
CA ALA A 103 7.62 -11.73 20.18
C ALA A 103 8.68 -10.62 20.31
N GLY A 104 8.32 -9.48 20.95
CA GLY A 104 9.22 -8.38 21.24
C GLY A 104 9.35 -7.38 20.08
N LYS A 105 8.32 -7.21 19.24
CA LYS A 105 8.34 -6.30 18.07
C LYS A 105 8.66 -4.87 18.42
N SER A 106 7.88 -4.26 19.31
CA SER A 106 8.09 -2.86 19.73
C SER A 106 9.42 -2.68 20.46
N THR A 107 9.83 -3.64 21.31
CA THR A 107 11.15 -3.65 21.97
C THR A 107 12.28 -3.72 20.92
N PHE A 108 12.13 -4.57 19.92
CA PHE A 108 13.07 -4.68 18.80
C PHE A 108 13.21 -3.34 18.07
N LEU A 109 12.11 -2.72 17.67
CA LEU A 109 12.12 -1.44 16.97
C LEU A 109 12.65 -0.30 17.85
N ASN A 110 12.22 -0.22 19.11
CA ASN A 110 12.73 0.76 20.07
C ASN A 110 14.25 0.74 20.19
N ASN A 111 14.83 -0.45 20.16
CA ASN A 111 16.28 -0.64 20.26
C ASN A 111 16.98 -0.44 18.92
N LEU A 112 16.51 -1.09 17.85
CA LEU A 112 17.11 -0.99 16.50
C LEU A 112 17.17 0.46 15.99
N LEU A 113 16.12 1.25 16.27
CA LEU A 113 15.98 2.62 15.79
C LEU A 113 16.46 3.66 16.80
N GLY A 114 16.86 3.26 18.01
CA GLY A 114 17.32 4.15 19.06
C GLY A 114 16.30 5.21 19.47
N LEU A 115 15.01 4.83 19.54
CA LEU A 115 13.92 5.76 19.80
C LEU A 115 13.95 6.24 21.26
N LYS A 116 13.77 7.55 21.48
CA LYS A 116 13.53 8.13 22.81
C LYS A 116 12.07 8.06 23.17
N LEU A 117 11.18 8.43 22.23
CA LEU A 117 9.75 8.15 22.30
C LEU A 117 9.54 6.66 22.07
N LYS A 118 9.34 5.91 23.14
CA LYS A 118 9.17 4.46 23.06
C LYS A 118 7.83 4.09 22.48
N LEU A 119 7.86 3.13 21.53
CA LEU A 119 6.65 2.43 21.08
C LEU A 119 6.09 1.65 22.26
N PRO A 120 4.76 1.61 22.43
CA PRO A 120 4.12 0.86 23.50
C PRO A 120 4.37 -0.64 23.37
N GLU A 121 4.78 -1.30 24.45
CA GLU A 121 5.21 -2.71 24.43
C GLU A 121 4.09 -3.68 24.81
N ASP A 122 3.04 -3.24 25.51
CA ASP A 122 2.02 -4.11 26.14
C ASP A 122 0.57 -3.80 25.70
N MET A 123 0.35 -3.31 24.47
CA MET A 123 -1.01 -2.99 23.98
C MET A 123 -1.73 -4.23 23.43
N LYS A 124 -3.04 -4.35 23.76
CA LYS A 124 -3.90 -5.35 23.11
C LYS A 124 -3.98 -5.09 21.59
N PRO A 125 -3.96 -6.11 20.75
CA PRO A 125 -3.96 -5.95 19.28
C PRO A 125 -5.11 -5.13 18.72
N THR A 126 -6.31 -5.27 19.27
CA THR A 126 -7.53 -4.54 18.86
C THR A 126 -7.44 -3.04 19.06
N THR A 127 -6.64 -2.58 20.03
CA THR A 127 -6.45 -1.14 20.33
C THR A 127 -5.15 -0.60 19.74
N ALA A 128 -4.27 -1.45 19.25
CA ALA A 128 -2.99 -1.03 18.71
C ALA A 128 -3.16 -0.38 17.33
N ILE A 129 -2.73 0.87 17.21
CA ILE A 129 -2.71 1.62 15.97
C ILE A 129 -1.35 1.39 15.31
N PRO A 130 -1.28 0.92 14.05
CA PRO A 130 -0.02 0.74 13.34
C PRO A 130 0.81 2.02 13.35
N THR A 131 2.10 1.91 13.72
CA THR A 131 2.98 3.07 13.81
C THR A 131 4.13 2.96 12.81
N TYR A 132 4.20 3.93 11.90
CA TYR A 132 5.28 4.06 10.93
C TYR A 132 6.45 4.79 11.58
N CYS A 133 7.64 4.19 11.59
CA CYS A 133 8.86 4.75 12.16
C CYS A 133 9.87 5.07 11.05
N LEU A 134 10.30 6.31 10.95
CA LEU A 134 11.23 6.75 9.92
C LEU A 134 12.20 7.83 10.39
N LYS A 135 13.27 8.02 9.64
CA LYS A 135 14.23 9.10 9.88
C LYS A 135 13.63 10.46 9.56
N GLY A 136 13.75 11.38 10.48
CA GLY A 136 13.33 12.77 10.33
C GLY A 136 14.21 13.75 11.07
N LYS A 137 13.94 15.05 10.90
CA LYS A 137 14.76 16.12 11.49
C LYS A 137 14.58 16.25 13.00
N ARG A 138 13.41 15.92 13.53
CA ARG A 138 13.06 15.96 14.96
C ARG A 138 12.28 14.71 15.36
N GLU A 139 12.33 14.37 16.63
CA GLU A 139 11.53 13.28 17.17
C GLU A 139 10.13 13.80 17.46
N VAL A 140 9.15 13.28 16.72
CA VAL A 140 7.75 13.69 16.80
C VAL A 140 6.84 12.54 16.45
N LEU A 141 5.76 12.41 17.22
CA LEU A 141 4.66 11.49 16.93
C LEU A 141 3.52 12.26 16.30
N MET A 142 3.01 11.75 15.19
CA MET A 142 1.91 12.32 14.43
C MET A 142 0.80 11.29 14.24
N GLY A 143 -0.45 11.73 14.34
CA GLY A 143 -1.62 10.92 14.01
C GLY A 143 -2.14 11.27 12.61
N PHE A 144 -2.49 10.25 11.85
CA PHE A 144 -3.12 10.39 10.54
C PHE A 144 -4.62 10.36 10.67
N SER A 145 -5.29 11.40 10.14
CA SER A 145 -6.75 11.44 10.04
C SER A 145 -7.22 10.57 8.87
N GLN A 146 -8.36 9.92 9.04
CA GLN A 146 -9.06 9.24 7.95
C GLN A 146 -9.39 10.19 6.78
N ASN A 147 -9.50 11.49 7.05
CA ASN A 147 -9.73 12.55 6.06
C ASN A 147 -8.44 13.02 5.35
N GLY A 148 -7.30 12.37 5.59
CA GLY A 148 -6.04 12.62 4.91
C GLY A 148 -5.11 13.64 5.53
N GLY A 149 -5.50 14.31 6.64
CA GLY A 149 -4.63 15.27 7.33
C GLY A 149 -3.78 14.63 8.43
N MET A 150 -2.82 15.38 8.96
CA MET A 150 -1.95 14.96 10.06
C MET A 150 -2.08 15.89 11.25
N VAL A 151 -1.97 15.33 12.46
CA VAL A 151 -1.98 16.07 13.73
C VAL A 151 -0.76 15.65 14.54
N GLU A 152 0.04 16.60 14.98
CA GLU A 152 1.09 16.33 15.96
C GLU A 152 0.44 15.96 17.30
N LEU A 153 0.95 14.87 17.89
CA LEU A 153 0.44 14.30 19.14
C LEU A 153 1.44 14.60 20.28
N PRO A 154 1.49 15.84 20.78
CA PRO A 154 2.38 16.19 21.87
C PRO A 154 1.92 15.45 23.13
N HIS A 155 2.85 14.76 23.79
CA HIS A 155 2.64 14.14 25.10
C HIS A 155 1.66 12.96 25.18
N LEU A 156 1.27 12.38 24.06
CA LEU A 156 0.40 11.20 24.11
C LEU A 156 1.17 10.01 24.71
N LYS A 157 0.92 9.76 25.97
CA LYS A 157 1.17 8.44 26.55
C LYS A 157 0.01 7.57 26.10
N PHE A 158 0.24 6.75 25.07
CA PHE A 158 -0.73 5.72 24.68
C PHE A 158 -0.73 4.64 25.75
N ASP A 159 -1.36 4.94 26.90
CA ASP A 159 -1.66 3.91 27.87
C ASP A 159 -3.04 3.30 27.57
N HIS A 160 -3.21 2.10 28.05
CA HIS A 160 -4.42 1.32 27.84
C HIS A 160 -5.66 2.02 28.43
N GLN A 161 -5.48 2.71 29.57
CA GLN A 161 -6.56 3.41 30.25
C GLN A 161 -7.05 4.61 29.44
N PHE A 162 -6.15 5.32 28.76
CA PHE A 162 -6.52 6.43 27.89
C PHE A 162 -7.39 5.93 26.72
N LEU A 163 -6.98 4.86 26.03
CA LEU A 163 -7.71 4.33 24.86
C LEU A 163 -9.08 3.76 25.24
N GLU A 164 -9.15 3.02 26.35
CA GLU A 164 -10.43 2.49 26.88
C GLU A 164 -11.38 3.61 27.33
N SER A 165 -10.86 4.72 27.83
CA SER A 165 -11.66 5.85 28.31
C SER A 165 -12.32 6.67 27.19
N LEU A 166 -11.91 6.48 25.91
CA LEU A 166 -12.50 7.18 24.77
C LEU A 166 -13.92 6.71 24.44
N GLY A 167 -14.27 5.47 24.81
CA GLY A 167 -15.59 4.89 24.53
C GLY A 167 -15.84 4.56 23.05
N PHE A 168 -14.84 4.70 22.19
CA PHE A 168 -14.85 4.31 20.78
C PHE A 168 -13.43 3.90 20.32
N ASN A 169 -13.36 3.22 19.18
CA ASN A 169 -12.08 2.79 18.61
C ASN A 169 -11.39 3.95 17.89
N LEU A 170 -10.31 4.48 18.49
CA LEU A 170 -9.54 5.60 17.91
C LEU A 170 -9.02 5.29 16.48
N LYS A 171 -8.81 4.01 16.14
CA LYS A 171 -8.39 3.56 14.82
C LYS A 171 -9.38 3.94 13.72
N GLU A 172 -10.67 4.11 14.05
CA GLU A 172 -11.69 4.52 13.07
C GLU A 172 -11.50 5.94 12.56
N ILE A 173 -10.92 6.82 13.37
CA ILE A 173 -10.65 8.23 12.99
C ILE A 173 -9.17 8.49 12.74
N MET A 174 -8.28 7.63 13.27
CA MET A 174 -6.82 7.70 13.14
C MET A 174 -6.27 6.31 12.76
N PRO A 175 -6.31 5.91 11.50
CA PRO A 175 -5.97 4.55 11.07
C PRO A 175 -4.51 4.18 11.30
N PHE A 176 -3.60 5.15 11.38
CA PHE A 176 -2.19 4.90 11.69
C PHE A 176 -1.51 6.13 12.28
N MET A 177 -0.35 5.90 12.89
CA MET A 177 0.54 6.94 13.41
C MET A 177 1.87 6.93 12.69
N LEU A 178 2.61 8.01 12.82
CA LEU A 178 3.95 8.17 12.29
C LEU A 178 4.87 8.74 13.35
N LEU A 179 5.95 8.01 13.65
CA LEU A 179 7.04 8.43 14.52
C LEU A 179 8.25 8.80 13.65
N SER A 180 8.55 10.08 13.63
CA SER A 180 9.75 10.61 12.97
C SER A 180 10.84 10.79 14.00
N ALA A 181 12.06 10.29 13.78
CA ALA A 181 13.17 10.45 14.73
C ALA A 181 14.53 10.59 14.02
N PRO A 182 15.42 11.51 14.49
CA PRO A 182 16.79 11.66 13.95
C PRO A 182 17.66 10.44 14.22
N SER A 183 17.35 9.66 15.27
CA SER A 183 18.12 8.48 15.68
C SER A 183 18.02 7.31 14.71
N VAL A 184 16.98 7.27 13.87
CA VAL A 184 16.78 6.18 12.89
C VAL A 184 17.98 6.14 11.93
N PRO A 185 18.72 5.00 11.89
CA PRO A 185 19.98 4.92 11.14
C PRO A 185 19.79 4.79 9.62
N PHE A 186 18.58 4.51 9.16
CA PHE A 186 18.26 4.23 7.76
C PHE A 186 17.59 5.43 7.08
N GLU A 187 18.22 5.97 6.02
CA GLU A 187 17.67 7.13 5.31
C GLU A 187 16.42 6.78 4.49
N PHE A 188 16.42 5.62 3.85
CA PHE A 188 15.38 5.22 2.90
C PHE A 188 14.49 4.08 3.39
N LEU A 189 14.57 3.70 4.67
CA LEU A 189 13.64 2.73 5.26
C LEU A 189 12.59 3.42 6.13
N CYS A 190 11.40 2.84 6.10
CA CYS A 190 10.33 3.11 7.04
C CYS A 190 9.87 1.78 7.64
N PHE A 191 9.83 1.69 8.96
CA PHE A 191 9.38 0.48 9.66
C PHE A 191 7.96 0.65 10.13
N ILE A 192 7.15 -0.41 10.02
CA ILE A 192 5.81 -0.44 10.61
C ILE A 192 5.86 -1.34 11.84
N ASP A 193 5.55 -0.76 13.01
CA ASP A 193 5.20 -1.55 14.20
C ASP A 193 3.75 -2.02 14.05
N THR A 194 3.57 -3.34 13.93
CA THR A 194 2.25 -3.92 13.72
C THR A 194 1.68 -4.49 15.01
N PRO A 195 0.35 -4.50 15.16
CA PRO A 195 -0.29 -5.25 16.23
C PRO A 195 0.20 -6.70 16.23
N GLY A 196 0.49 -7.24 17.42
CA GLY A 196 0.79 -8.67 17.54
C GLY A 196 -0.47 -9.49 17.31
N TYR A 197 -0.40 -10.54 16.51
CA TYR A 197 -1.45 -11.53 16.51
C TYR A 197 -1.21 -12.53 17.65
N ASN A 198 -2.28 -13.13 18.19
CA ASN A 198 -2.15 -14.13 19.23
C ASN A 198 -2.85 -15.43 18.83
N PRO A 199 -2.24 -16.59 19.12
CA PRO A 199 -2.88 -17.89 18.91
C PRO A 199 -4.15 -18.05 19.77
N ALA A 200 -5.10 -18.82 19.26
CA ALA A 200 -6.47 -18.99 19.73
C ALA A 200 -6.68 -19.37 21.23
N ASN A 201 -5.61 -19.62 21.99
CA ASN A 201 -5.70 -20.12 23.37
C ASN A 201 -5.78 -19.04 24.46
N GLN A 202 -5.83 -17.74 24.13
CA GLN A 202 -5.80 -16.65 25.13
C GLN A 202 -6.89 -15.57 24.94
N GLY A 203 -8.02 -15.89 24.28
CA GLY A 203 -9.17 -14.98 24.22
C GLY A 203 -9.09 -13.90 23.16
N TYR A 204 -8.28 -14.06 22.11
CA TYR A 204 -8.17 -13.16 20.97
C TYR A 204 -9.07 -13.63 19.83
N THR A 205 -9.52 -12.68 19.03
CA THR A 205 -10.52 -12.88 17.98
C THR A 205 -9.88 -12.93 16.58
N ASP A 206 -10.62 -13.43 15.61
CA ASP A 206 -10.25 -13.33 14.18
C ASP A 206 -10.01 -11.87 13.74
N GLU A 207 -10.60 -10.90 14.45
CA GLU A 207 -10.41 -9.47 14.22
C GLU A 207 -8.96 -9.02 14.48
N ASP A 208 -8.28 -9.59 15.49
CA ASP A 208 -6.88 -9.28 15.79
C ASP A 208 -5.93 -9.79 14.70
N LYS A 209 -6.21 -10.99 14.18
CA LYS A 209 -5.46 -11.56 13.05
C LYS A 209 -5.67 -10.70 11.80
N GLN A 210 -6.89 -10.25 11.57
CA GLN A 210 -7.22 -9.39 10.45
C GLN A 210 -6.55 -8.00 10.56
N ALA A 211 -6.55 -7.39 11.74
CA ALA A 211 -5.88 -6.10 11.97
C ALA A 211 -4.36 -6.18 11.74
N SER A 212 -3.74 -7.29 12.17
CA SER A 212 -2.33 -7.56 11.90
C SER A 212 -2.06 -7.69 10.39
N LYS A 213 -2.89 -8.47 9.67
CA LYS A 213 -2.80 -8.63 8.22
C LYS A 213 -2.96 -7.31 7.45
N GLU A 214 -3.91 -6.48 7.84
CA GLU A 214 -4.12 -5.17 7.21
C GLU A 214 -2.88 -4.29 7.33
N SER A 215 -2.24 -4.30 8.49
CA SER A 215 -1.01 -3.53 8.71
C SER A 215 0.17 -4.03 7.85
N LEU A 216 0.23 -5.32 7.54
CA LEU A 216 1.27 -5.93 6.71
C LEU A 216 1.07 -5.70 5.21
N LYS A 217 -0.16 -5.39 4.76
CA LYS A 217 -0.47 -5.19 3.32
C LYS A 217 0.39 -4.12 2.66
N HIS A 218 0.69 -3.03 3.39
CA HIS A 218 1.44 -1.89 2.87
C HIS A 218 2.94 -2.16 2.70
N ALA A 219 3.46 -3.27 3.24
CA ALA A 219 4.86 -3.63 3.15
C ALA A 219 5.07 -4.79 2.18
N LYS A 220 6.11 -4.69 1.35
CA LYS A 220 6.60 -5.79 0.53
C LYS A 220 7.55 -6.68 1.32
N HIS A 221 8.35 -6.08 2.20
CA HIS A 221 9.36 -6.74 3.02
C HIS A 221 8.86 -6.82 4.46
N ILE A 222 8.98 -7.99 5.07
CA ILE A 222 8.53 -8.26 6.42
C ILE A 222 9.66 -8.84 7.24
N LEU A 223 9.92 -8.27 8.41
CA LEU A 223 10.72 -8.88 9.46
C LEU A 223 9.78 -9.67 10.36
N TRP A 224 9.86 -10.99 10.31
CA TRP A 224 9.02 -11.85 11.14
C TRP A 224 9.76 -12.26 12.41
N LEU A 225 9.30 -11.75 13.55
CA LEU A 225 9.93 -12.02 14.85
C LEU A 225 9.41 -13.30 15.47
N ILE A 226 10.32 -14.21 15.79
CA ILE A 226 10.08 -15.43 16.55
C ILE A 226 10.90 -15.36 17.83
N SER A 227 10.26 -15.51 19.01
CA SER A 227 11.01 -15.58 20.27
C SER A 227 11.79 -16.90 20.33
N CYS A 228 13.11 -16.81 20.53
CA CYS A 228 13.94 -18.02 20.68
C CYS A 228 13.56 -18.88 21.90
N GLU A 229 12.82 -18.31 22.86
CA GLU A 229 12.34 -19.04 24.06
C GLU A 229 11.35 -20.14 23.68
N ARG A 230 10.60 -19.99 22.56
CA ARG A 230 9.61 -20.99 22.11
C ARG A 230 10.21 -22.21 21.43
N GLY A 231 11.48 -22.14 21.03
CA GLY A 231 12.22 -23.29 20.51
C GLY A 231 11.95 -23.67 19.04
N GLY A 232 11.02 -22.99 18.34
CA GLY A 232 10.70 -23.26 16.94
C GLY A 232 9.56 -22.37 16.43
N ILE A 233 9.01 -22.69 15.27
CA ILE A 233 7.81 -22.05 14.69
C ILE A 233 6.57 -22.76 15.24
N GLU A 234 5.63 -22.00 15.79
CA GLU A 234 4.31 -22.51 16.15
C GLU A 234 3.43 -22.69 14.90
N SER A 235 2.41 -23.55 14.96
CA SER A 235 1.51 -23.80 13.81
C SER A 235 0.86 -22.55 13.28
N ASP A 236 0.42 -21.66 14.16
CA ASP A 236 -0.24 -20.42 13.79
C ASP A 236 0.72 -19.43 13.09
N ASP A 237 2.02 -19.40 13.52
CA ASP A 237 3.07 -18.65 12.82
C ASP A 237 3.30 -19.22 11.42
N LEU A 238 3.29 -20.55 11.29
CA LEU A 238 3.50 -21.23 10.02
C LEU A 238 2.36 -20.94 9.03
N ASP A 239 1.11 -21.03 9.50
CA ASP A 239 -0.06 -20.71 8.69
C ASP A 239 -0.05 -19.25 8.20
N PHE A 240 0.35 -18.34 9.09
CA PHE A 240 0.45 -16.92 8.73
C PHE A 240 1.57 -16.65 7.72
N LEU A 241 2.72 -17.30 7.88
CA LEU A 241 3.85 -17.21 6.96
C LEU A 241 3.50 -17.80 5.59
N GLN A 242 2.71 -18.88 5.55
CA GLN A 242 2.20 -19.45 4.31
C GLN A 242 1.31 -18.46 3.56
N GLU A 243 0.37 -17.80 4.26
CA GLU A 243 -0.48 -16.78 3.66
C GLU A 243 0.34 -15.59 3.11
N LEU A 244 1.33 -15.11 3.86
CA LEU A 244 2.22 -14.04 3.42
C LEU A 244 3.03 -14.44 2.17
N TYR A 245 3.50 -15.66 2.11
CA TYR A 245 4.21 -16.21 0.96
C TYR A 245 3.30 -16.26 -0.28
N GLU A 246 2.06 -16.72 -0.14
CA GLU A 246 1.07 -16.75 -1.21
C GLU A 246 0.71 -15.35 -1.73
N GLU A 247 0.75 -14.35 -0.85
CA GLU A 247 0.59 -12.93 -1.22
C GLU A 247 1.84 -12.33 -1.88
N GLY A 248 2.94 -13.09 -2.01
CA GLY A 248 4.20 -12.65 -2.60
C GLY A 248 5.01 -11.71 -1.73
N LYS A 249 4.79 -11.73 -0.40
CA LYS A 249 5.58 -10.98 0.56
C LYS A 249 6.97 -11.61 0.74
N GLN A 250 7.96 -10.76 0.95
CA GLN A 250 9.35 -11.17 1.15
C GLN A 250 9.67 -11.14 2.64
N VAL A 251 9.84 -12.30 3.24
CA VAL A 251 9.98 -12.45 4.69
C VAL A 251 11.44 -12.72 5.05
N PHE A 252 11.95 -12.01 6.06
CA PHE A 252 13.20 -12.30 6.77
C PHE A 252 12.86 -12.64 8.22
N ILE A 253 13.35 -13.78 8.71
CA ILE A 253 13.06 -14.25 10.08
C ILE A 253 14.05 -13.64 11.05
N VAL A 254 13.57 -13.14 12.18
CA VAL A 254 14.40 -12.60 13.26
C VAL A 254 14.14 -13.39 14.54
N LEU A 255 15.14 -14.14 14.99
CA LEU A 255 15.11 -14.79 16.30
C LEU A 255 15.36 -13.73 17.39
N SER A 256 14.28 -13.28 18.02
CA SER A 256 14.33 -12.30 19.10
C SER A 256 14.72 -12.95 20.44
N ARG A 257 15.14 -12.10 21.42
CA ARG A 257 15.60 -12.55 22.75
C ARG A 257 16.70 -13.59 22.69
N ALA A 258 17.61 -13.48 21.74
CA ALA A 258 18.67 -14.43 21.50
C ALA A 258 19.62 -14.62 22.70
N ASP A 259 19.69 -13.64 23.61
CA ASP A 259 20.42 -13.72 24.88
C ASP A 259 19.86 -14.74 25.90
N ARG A 260 18.65 -15.29 25.65
CA ARG A 260 18.01 -16.31 26.50
C ARG A 260 18.41 -17.74 26.20
N ARG A 261 19.23 -17.96 25.18
CA ARG A 261 19.71 -19.26 24.72
C ARG A 261 21.22 -19.26 24.60
N THR A 262 21.81 -20.44 24.71
CA THR A 262 23.22 -20.61 24.36
C THR A 262 23.43 -20.55 22.84
N LYS A 263 24.64 -20.27 22.39
CA LYS A 263 24.98 -20.20 20.97
C LYS A 263 24.58 -21.45 20.19
N SER A 264 24.88 -22.63 20.77
CA SER A 264 24.52 -23.93 20.17
C SER A 264 23.02 -24.13 20.08
N GLN A 265 22.25 -23.75 21.10
CA GLN A 265 20.78 -23.82 21.07
C GLN A 265 20.16 -22.86 20.04
N LEU A 266 20.74 -21.66 19.86
CA LEU A 266 20.30 -20.73 18.85
C LEU A 266 20.49 -21.31 17.44
N GLU A 267 21.63 -21.93 17.17
CA GLU A 267 21.91 -22.59 15.90
C GLU A 267 20.95 -23.76 15.62
N GLU A 268 20.62 -24.53 16.64
CA GLU A 268 19.67 -25.65 16.56
C GLU A 268 18.25 -25.13 16.22
N VAL A 269 17.78 -24.08 16.93
CA VAL A 269 16.49 -23.45 16.65
C VAL A 269 16.45 -22.88 15.22
N ALA A 270 17.51 -22.21 14.77
CA ALA A 270 17.56 -21.66 13.42
C ALA A 270 17.53 -22.75 12.34
N LYS A 271 18.22 -23.88 12.56
CA LYS A 271 18.17 -25.05 11.65
C LYS A 271 16.77 -25.63 11.56
N GLN A 272 16.15 -25.88 12.73
CA GLN A 272 14.79 -26.41 12.79
C GLN A 272 13.78 -25.50 12.05
N ILE A 273 13.88 -24.17 12.22
CA ILE A 273 13.03 -23.22 11.52
C ILE A 273 13.26 -23.30 10.00
N ARG A 274 14.52 -23.38 9.55
CA ARG A 274 14.84 -23.53 8.12
C ARG A 274 14.25 -24.81 7.52
N GLU A 275 14.37 -25.92 8.23
CA GLU A 275 13.80 -27.21 7.81
C GLU A 275 12.27 -27.13 7.75
N THR A 276 11.63 -26.62 8.81
CA THR A 276 10.16 -26.49 8.86
C THR A 276 9.62 -25.63 7.70
N LEU A 277 10.23 -24.47 7.43
CA LEU A 277 9.80 -23.60 6.32
C LEU A 277 10.01 -24.27 4.95
N LYS A 278 11.14 -24.96 4.78
CA LYS A 278 11.45 -25.68 3.55
C LYS A 278 10.48 -26.85 3.31
N ASP A 279 10.17 -27.62 4.35
CA ASP A 279 9.26 -28.78 4.26
C ASP A 279 7.82 -28.33 3.91
N ASN A 280 7.44 -27.10 4.29
CA ASN A 280 6.17 -26.49 3.93
C ASN A 280 6.23 -25.67 2.64
N GLY A 281 7.36 -25.65 1.92
CA GLY A 281 7.50 -24.95 0.64
C GLY A 281 7.47 -23.42 0.75
N ILE A 282 7.76 -22.85 1.93
CA ILE A 282 7.78 -21.41 2.18
C ILE A 282 9.18 -20.85 1.90
N GLU A 283 9.30 -19.99 0.91
CA GLU A 283 10.55 -19.26 0.63
C GLU A 283 10.68 -18.05 1.57
N PHE A 284 11.89 -17.83 2.08
CA PHE A 284 12.24 -16.70 2.93
C PHE A 284 13.63 -16.18 2.61
N LEU A 285 13.92 -14.92 3.00
CA LEU A 285 15.15 -14.22 2.59
C LEU A 285 16.36 -14.51 3.48
N GLY A 286 16.13 -15.00 4.70
CA GLY A 286 17.18 -15.32 5.64
C GLY A 286 16.67 -15.42 7.07
N ILE A 287 17.56 -15.84 7.97
CA ILE A 287 17.31 -15.92 9.43
C ILE A 287 18.45 -15.20 10.15
N GLY A 288 18.13 -14.17 10.94
CA GLY A 288 19.06 -13.47 11.82
C GLY A 288 18.71 -13.66 13.29
N ALA A 289 19.71 -13.53 14.16
CA ALA A 289 19.51 -13.51 15.61
C ALA A 289 19.62 -12.08 16.15
N TYR A 290 18.78 -11.74 17.14
CA TYR A 290 18.74 -10.40 17.72
C TYR A 290 18.50 -10.41 19.23
N SER A 291 19.22 -9.55 19.95
CA SER A 291 18.97 -9.25 21.36
C SER A 291 19.04 -7.74 21.60
N ALA A 292 18.03 -7.19 22.26
CA ALA A 292 18.03 -5.78 22.64
C ALA A 292 19.04 -5.48 23.77
N THR A 293 19.34 -6.45 24.62
CA THR A 293 20.23 -6.31 25.78
C THR A 293 21.70 -6.63 25.47
N ARG A 294 21.93 -7.60 24.57
CA ARG A 294 23.27 -8.07 24.18
C ARG A 294 23.50 -7.98 22.68
N TYR A 295 23.10 -6.87 22.09
CA TYR A 295 23.13 -6.70 20.64
C TYR A 295 24.51 -6.99 20.02
N SER A 296 25.57 -6.36 20.53
CA SER A 296 26.93 -6.51 19.98
C SER A 296 27.46 -7.95 20.07
N GLU A 297 27.18 -8.64 21.16
CA GLU A 297 27.59 -10.05 21.35
C GLU A 297 26.89 -10.99 20.38
N ILE A 298 25.57 -10.84 20.23
CA ILE A 298 24.77 -11.66 19.32
C ILE A 298 25.10 -11.37 17.87
N LYS A 299 25.33 -10.11 17.52
CA LYS A 299 25.78 -9.71 16.19
C LYS A 299 27.11 -10.36 15.82
N GLU A 300 28.14 -10.22 16.66
CA GLU A 300 29.46 -10.85 16.44
C GLU A 300 29.36 -12.38 16.31
N PHE A 301 28.49 -13.00 17.09
CA PHE A 301 28.23 -14.44 16.99
C PHE A 301 27.57 -14.78 15.63
N SER A 302 26.53 -14.06 15.24
CA SER A 302 25.80 -14.31 13.98
C SER A 302 26.70 -14.14 12.76
N GLU A 303 27.59 -13.15 12.76
CA GLU A 303 28.55 -12.93 11.67
C GLU A 303 29.60 -14.05 11.52
N LYS A 304 29.91 -14.76 12.63
CA LYS A 304 30.84 -15.89 12.61
C LYS A 304 30.15 -17.23 12.33
N SER A 305 28.85 -17.30 12.43
CA SER A 305 28.07 -18.51 12.22
C SER A 305 27.61 -18.59 10.76
N HIS A 306 27.78 -19.76 10.13
CA HIS A 306 27.28 -20.00 8.77
C HIS A 306 25.77 -20.28 8.71
N ILE A 307 25.10 -20.24 9.87
CA ILE A 307 23.67 -20.55 9.99
C ILE A 307 22.83 -19.28 9.94
N PHE A 308 23.36 -18.16 10.42
CA PHE A 308 22.66 -16.90 10.46
C PHE A 308 23.02 -16.01 9.30
N ASP A 309 22.02 -15.28 8.81
CA ASP A 309 22.16 -14.22 7.82
C ASP A 309 22.24 -12.88 8.56
N SER A 310 23.03 -11.94 8.03
CA SER A 310 23.17 -10.61 8.65
C SER A 310 21.91 -9.78 8.44
N LEU A 311 21.23 -9.44 9.54
CA LEU A 311 20.08 -8.53 9.53
C LEU A 311 20.47 -7.15 9.00
N GLU A 312 21.63 -6.65 9.40
CA GLU A 312 22.14 -5.34 8.98
C GLU A 312 22.41 -5.30 7.48
N GLU A 313 23.06 -6.31 6.93
CA GLU A 313 23.28 -6.40 5.48
C GLU A 313 21.97 -6.46 4.72
N PHE A 314 21.01 -7.21 5.22
CA PHE A 314 19.68 -7.27 4.65
C PHE A 314 19.01 -5.89 4.64
N LEU A 315 18.98 -5.20 5.79
CA LEU A 315 18.41 -3.86 5.89
C LEU A 315 19.15 -2.83 5.04
N MET A 316 20.50 -2.91 4.97
CA MET A 316 21.29 -2.04 4.11
C MET A 316 21.02 -2.25 2.62
N LYS A 317 20.77 -3.47 2.17
CA LYS A 317 20.33 -3.75 0.79
C LYS A 317 18.97 -3.15 0.48
N LEU A 318 18.07 -3.12 1.45
CA LEU A 318 16.75 -2.50 1.31
C LEU A 318 16.79 -0.96 1.45
N ASN A 319 17.85 -0.39 2.02
CA ASN A 319 17.97 1.05 2.29
C ASN A 319 18.19 1.85 1.00
N GLN A 320 17.26 1.71 0.08
CA GLN A 320 17.25 2.38 -1.21
C GLN A 320 15.94 3.17 -1.37
N ARG A 321 15.99 4.21 -2.18
CA ARG A 321 14.83 5.05 -2.46
C ARG A 321 13.70 4.21 -3.08
N SER A 322 12.50 4.39 -2.57
CA SER A 322 11.31 3.68 -3.05
C SER A 322 11.01 3.98 -4.53
N GLU A 323 10.55 2.99 -5.26
CA GLU A 323 10.03 3.11 -6.63
C GLU A 323 8.51 3.35 -6.67
N LYS A 324 7.88 3.73 -5.58
CA LYS A 324 6.41 3.87 -5.47
C LYS A 324 5.82 4.77 -6.54
N GLN A 325 6.47 5.88 -6.89
CA GLN A 325 6.06 6.75 -8.00
C GLN A 325 6.02 5.99 -9.33
N ASN A 326 7.05 5.19 -9.62
CA ASN A 326 7.11 4.40 -10.85
C ASN A 326 6.07 3.28 -10.84
N GLU A 327 5.74 2.72 -9.68
CA GLU A 327 4.69 1.72 -9.52
C GLU A 327 3.31 2.30 -9.86
N ILE A 328 2.99 3.47 -9.30
CA ILE A 328 1.74 4.19 -9.59
C ILE A 328 1.64 4.57 -11.08
N LEU A 329 2.73 5.07 -11.66
CA LEU A 329 2.79 5.36 -13.10
C LEU A 329 2.66 4.08 -13.95
N GLY A 330 3.09 2.94 -13.42
CA GLY A 330 2.85 1.64 -14.05
C GLY A 330 1.37 1.29 -14.16
N TYR A 331 0.58 1.52 -13.11
CA TYR A 331 -0.88 1.33 -13.15
C TYR A 331 -1.57 2.29 -14.11
N LEU A 332 -1.13 3.55 -14.15
CA LEU A 332 -1.62 4.51 -15.15
C LEU A 332 -1.33 4.03 -16.58
N TYR A 333 -0.13 3.47 -16.81
CA TYR A 333 0.21 2.88 -18.10
C TYR A 333 -0.67 1.68 -18.47
N GLU A 334 -1.09 0.86 -17.51
CA GLU A 334 -2.01 -0.24 -17.77
C GLU A 334 -3.36 0.28 -18.29
N VAL A 335 -3.89 1.35 -17.68
CA VAL A 335 -5.11 2.02 -18.16
C VAL A 335 -4.92 2.55 -19.58
N HIS A 336 -3.83 3.27 -19.84
CA HIS A 336 -3.49 3.74 -21.19
C HIS A 336 -3.45 2.58 -22.20
N SER A 337 -2.76 1.50 -21.86
CA SER A 337 -2.59 0.33 -22.75
C SER A 337 -3.92 -0.38 -23.06
N MET A 338 -4.87 -0.39 -22.11
CA MET A 338 -6.20 -0.96 -22.35
C MET A 338 -6.95 -0.16 -23.43
N TYR A 339 -7.01 1.17 -23.29
CA TYR A 339 -7.66 2.04 -24.26
C TYR A 339 -6.90 2.06 -25.61
N GLU A 340 -5.57 2.20 -25.58
CA GLU A 340 -4.72 2.19 -26.78
C GLU A 340 -4.98 0.95 -27.64
N LYS A 341 -5.02 -0.23 -27.03
CA LYS A 341 -5.28 -1.49 -27.73
C LYS A 341 -6.68 -1.54 -28.33
N ALA A 342 -7.69 -1.14 -27.58
CA ALA A 342 -9.08 -1.17 -28.02
C ALA A 342 -9.31 -0.20 -29.20
N ILE A 343 -8.82 1.03 -29.09
CA ILE A 343 -8.93 2.05 -30.14
C ILE A 343 -8.18 1.62 -31.41
N ASN A 344 -6.95 1.08 -31.26
CA ASN A 344 -6.18 0.61 -32.39
C ASN A 344 -6.81 -0.61 -33.07
N GLN A 345 -7.49 -1.50 -32.34
CA GLN A 345 -8.23 -2.61 -32.94
C GLN A 345 -9.36 -2.12 -33.83
N ASP A 346 -10.14 -1.14 -33.36
CA ASP A 346 -11.21 -0.52 -34.14
C ASP A 346 -10.68 0.21 -35.37
N ALA A 347 -9.65 1.06 -35.21
CA ALA A 347 -9.03 1.76 -36.32
C ALA A 347 -8.51 0.79 -37.40
N ASN A 348 -7.86 -0.30 -37.00
CA ASN A 348 -7.39 -1.35 -37.92
C ASN A 348 -8.55 -2.09 -38.60
N GLN A 349 -9.70 -2.23 -37.92
CA GLN A 349 -10.89 -2.84 -38.53
C GLN A 349 -11.44 -1.96 -39.66
N PHE A 350 -11.60 -0.65 -39.42
CA PHE A 350 -12.03 0.29 -40.47
C PHE A 350 -11.07 0.33 -41.65
N LYS A 351 -9.76 0.32 -41.38
CA LYS A 351 -8.74 0.22 -42.45
C LYS A 351 -8.84 -1.06 -43.28
N ARG A 352 -9.23 -2.20 -42.67
CA ARG A 352 -9.51 -3.45 -43.40
C ARG A 352 -10.77 -3.32 -44.26
N TYR A 353 -11.82 -2.67 -43.77
CA TYR A 353 -13.05 -2.43 -44.53
C TYR A 353 -12.79 -1.54 -45.76
N GLN A 354 -12.02 -0.44 -45.61
CA GLN A 354 -11.59 0.39 -46.74
C GLN A 354 -10.83 -0.43 -47.82
N LYS A 355 -9.90 -1.27 -47.37
CA LYS A 355 -9.17 -2.16 -48.33
C LYS A 355 -10.10 -3.14 -49.05
N ALA A 356 -11.08 -3.71 -48.36
CA ALA A 356 -12.05 -4.61 -48.95
C ALA A 356 -12.93 -3.89 -49.97
N LEU A 357 -13.44 -2.70 -49.62
CA LEU A 357 -14.21 -1.87 -50.57
C LEU A 357 -13.40 -1.49 -51.82
N HIS A 358 -12.13 -1.13 -51.62
CA HIS A 358 -11.23 -0.85 -52.73
C HIS A 358 -11.04 -2.04 -53.65
N SER A 359 -10.88 -3.26 -53.10
CA SER A 359 -10.79 -4.49 -53.91
C SER A 359 -12.08 -4.75 -54.68
N VAL A 360 -13.23 -4.61 -54.05
CA VAL A 360 -14.54 -4.77 -54.75
C VAL A 360 -14.70 -3.75 -55.86
N LYS A 361 -14.29 -2.47 -55.64
CA LYS A 361 -14.32 -1.45 -56.71
C LYS A 361 -13.47 -1.86 -57.92
N LEU A 362 -12.26 -2.36 -57.68
CA LEU A 362 -11.38 -2.82 -58.76
C LEU A 362 -11.96 -4.02 -59.52
N ASP A 363 -12.54 -5.00 -58.80
CA ASP A 363 -13.15 -6.19 -59.42
C ASP A 363 -14.34 -5.83 -60.31
N LEU A 364 -15.16 -4.85 -59.89
CA LEU A 364 -16.25 -4.34 -60.71
C LEU A 364 -15.75 -3.63 -61.97
N MET A 365 -14.73 -2.79 -61.85
CA MET A 365 -14.09 -2.13 -63.01
C MET A 365 -13.52 -3.13 -64.01
N GLN A 366 -12.85 -4.18 -63.56
CA GLN A 366 -12.34 -5.22 -64.43
C GLN A 366 -13.42 -6.00 -65.19
N LYS A 367 -14.64 -6.05 -64.64
CA LYS A 367 -15.80 -6.71 -65.28
C LYS A 367 -16.58 -5.80 -66.17
N GLY A 368 -16.09 -4.61 -66.47
CA GLY A 368 -16.70 -3.67 -67.42
C GLY A 368 -17.78 -2.76 -66.83
N PHE A 369 -17.88 -2.68 -65.51
CA PHE A 369 -18.68 -1.66 -64.84
C PHE A 369 -17.89 -0.33 -64.86
N ASP A 370 -18.06 0.43 -65.91
CA ASP A 370 -17.21 1.60 -66.17
C ASP A 370 -17.77 2.93 -65.65
N ASP A 371 -18.98 2.95 -65.07
CA ASP A 371 -19.66 4.19 -64.97
C ASP A 371 -19.77 4.76 -63.59
N PHE A 372 -19.18 5.94 -63.40
CA PHE A 372 -19.42 6.86 -62.27
C PHE A 372 -20.90 7.26 -62.07
N ARG A 373 -21.81 6.82 -62.95
CA ARG A 373 -23.24 6.99 -62.88
C ARG A 373 -23.97 5.85 -62.21
N ASP A 374 -23.25 4.76 -61.96
CA ASP A 374 -23.86 3.59 -61.35
C ASP A 374 -24.03 3.76 -59.83
N ASP A 375 -25.21 3.55 -59.31
CA ASP A 375 -25.58 3.68 -57.91
C ASP A 375 -24.67 2.84 -56.99
N ALA A 376 -24.12 1.73 -57.51
CA ALA A 376 -23.19 0.87 -56.80
C ALA A 376 -21.86 1.55 -56.46
N PHE A 377 -21.27 2.32 -57.43
CA PHE A 377 -20.02 3.04 -57.22
C PHE A 377 -20.18 4.17 -56.23
N ASN A 378 -21.28 4.90 -56.31
CA ASN A 378 -21.62 5.98 -55.39
C ASN A 378 -21.77 5.43 -53.94
N LYS A 379 -22.40 4.28 -53.78
CA LYS A 379 -22.51 3.59 -52.46
C LYS A 379 -21.17 3.12 -51.92
N ILE A 380 -20.31 2.54 -52.76
CA ILE A 380 -18.95 2.11 -52.34
C ILE A 380 -18.13 3.32 -51.90
N GLU A 381 -18.24 4.46 -52.61
CA GLU A 381 -17.50 5.67 -52.28
C GLU A 381 -18.03 6.31 -50.99
N SER A 382 -19.35 6.35 -50.80
CA SER A 382 -19.99 6.80 -49.57
C SER A 382 -19.53 5.97 -48.35
N LEU A 383 -19.54 4.65 -48.46
CA LEU A 383 -19.06 3.74 -47.39
C LEU A 383 -17.55 3.92 -47.12
N ASN A 384 -16.75 4.11 -48.18
CA ASN A 384 -15.30 4.32 -47.99
C ASN A 384 -15.03 5.65 -47.28
N ASN A 385 -15.79 6.70 -47.60
CA ASN A 385 -15.70 7.97 -46.89
C ASN A 385 -16.13 7.85 -45.42
N GLU A 386 -17.22 7.14 -45.16
CA GLU A 386 -17.68 6.86 -43.78
C GLU A 386 -16.61 6.11 -42.96
N PHE A 387 -16.02 5.03 -43.53
CA PHE A 387 -14.95 4.30 -42.83
C PHE A 387 -13.67 5.12 -42.68
N SER A 388 -13.36 6.01 -43.59
CA SER A 388 -12.23 6.94 -43.47
C SER A 388 -12.46 7.95 -42.34
N GLU A 389 -13.67 8.41 -42.18
CA GLU A 389 -14.07 9.32 -41.11
C GLU A 389 -14.03 8.62 -39.74
N GLN A 390 -14.53 7.39 -39.68
CA GLN A 390 -14.43 6.56 -38.46
C GLN A 390 -12.96 6.24 -38.07
N GLU A 391 -12.12 5.91 -39.04
CA GLU A 391 -10.67 5.68 -38.76
C GLU A 391 -10.01 6.98 -38.23
N ARG A 392 -10.33 8.12 -38.82
CA ARG A 392 -9.82 9.44 -38.39
C ARG A 392 -10.27 9.75 -36.97
N SER A 393 -11.56 9.56 -36.67
CA SER A 393 -12.12 9.77 -35.31
C SER A 393 -11.41 8.87 -34.28
N LYS A 394 -11.09 7.62 -34.62
CA LYS A 394 -10.34 6.75 -33.71
C LYS A 394 -8.90 7.23 -33.48
N ARG A 395 -8.25 7.81 -34.48
CA ARG A 395 -6.91 8.41 -34.33
C ARG A 395 -6.97 9.68 -33.45
N GLU A 396 -8.01 10.48 -33.59
CA GLU A 396 -8.25 11.64 -32.72
C GLU A 396 -8.48 11.21 -31.27
N SER A 397 -9.28 10.16 -31.05
CA SER A 397 -9.46 9.57 -29.71
C SER A 397 -8.15 9.06 -29.11
N LEU A 398 -7.22 8.54 -29.92
CA LEU A 398 -5.90 8.13 -29.44
C LEU A 398 -5.02 9.31 -29.03
N ALA A 399 -5.11 10.44 -29.75
CA ALA A 399 -4.41 11.66 -29.38
C ALA A 399 -4.95 12.23 -28.06
N GLN A 400 -6.29 12.27 -27.90
CA GLN A 400 -6.94 12.69 -26.65
C GLN A 400 -6.55 11.77 -25.47
N LEU A 401 -6.48 10.45 -25.67
CA LEU A 401 -6.00 9.52 -24.64
C LEU A 401 -4.60 9.89 -24.15
N ASN A 402 -3.67 10.15 -25.09
CA ASN A 402 -2.31 10.52 -24.74
C ASN A 402 -2.26 11.81 -23.93
N GLU A 403 -3.02 12.82 -24.34
CA GLU A 403 -3.11 14.10 -23.63
C GLU A 403 -3.63 13.92 -22.19
N VAL A 404 -4.74 13.21 -22.01
CA VAL A 404 -5.31 12.96 -20.67
C VAL A 404 -4.35 12.17 -19.78
N VAL A 405 -3.65 11.17 -20.33
CA VAL A 405 -2.68 10.37 -19.58
C VAL A 405 -1.44 11.19 -19.22
N ASP A 406 -1.00 12.10 -20.07
CA ASP A 406 0.11 13.01 -19.75
C ASP A 406 -0.28 14.00 -18.63
N LEU A 407 -1.51 14.53 -18.63
CA LEU A 407 -2.03 15.33 -17.51
C LEU A 407 -2.04 14.56 -16.19
N PHE A 408 -2.52 13.31 -16.18
CA PHE A 408 -2.43 12.44 -14.99
C PHE A 408 -0.98 12.25 -14.52
N LYS A 409 -0.05 12.02 -15.45
CA LYS A 409 1.36 11.86 -15.11
C LYS A 409 1.92 13.13 -14.47
N GLU A 410 1.63 14.29 -15.01
CA GLU A 410 2.07 15.57 -14.46
C GLU A 410 1.51 15.80 -13.04
N SER A 411 0.23 15.51 -12.82
CA SER A 411 -0.39 15.62 -11.50
C SER A 411 0.25 14.66 -10.49
N ILE A 412 0.57 13.42 -10.90
CA ILE A 412 1.29 12.44 -10.05
C ILE A 412 2.69 12.97 -9.71
N ASP A 413 3.43 13.51 -10.69
CA ASP A 413 4.76 14.06 -10.47
C ASP A 413 4.71 15.23 -9.46
N LYS A 414 3.67 16.08 -9.50
CA LYS A 414 3.42 17.15 -8.51
C LYS A 414 3.15 16.60 -7.10
N VAL A 415 2.34 15.53 -6.96
CA VAL A 415 2.08 14.91 -5.65
C VAL A 415 3.38 14.42 -5.00
N PHE A 416 4.32 13.90 -5.78
CA PHE A 416 5.61 13.44 -5.29
C PHE A 416 6.67 14.55 -5.17
N ASP A 417 6.34 15.80 -5.56
CA ASP A 417 7.30 16.91 -5.68
C ASP A 417 8.57 16.48 -6.45
N ARG A 418 8.37 15.75 -7.53
CA ARG A 418 9.46 15.17 -8.30
C ARG A 418 9.00 14.75 -9.70
N VAL A 419 9.70 15.24 -10.71
CA VAL A 419 9.57 14.73 -12.08
C VAL A 419 10.11 13.30 -12.15
N SER A 420 9.27 12.36 -12.57
CA SER A 420 9.69 10.96 -12.72
C SER A 420 10.54 10.78 -13.98
N ALA A 421 11.55 9.88 -13.87
CA ALA A 421 12.29 9.39 -15.04
C ALA A 421 11.53 8.30 -15.82
N PHE A 422 10.25 8.14 -15.51
CA PHE A 422 9.38 7.16 -16.15
C PHE A 422 9.13 7.56 -17.60
N THR A 423 9.39 6.63 -18.53
CA THR A 423 9.04 6.78 -19.95
C THR A 423 8.23 5.57 -20.40
N TRP A 424 7.14 5.82 -21.12
CA TRP A 424 6.26 4.77 -21.65
C TRP A 424 7.01 3.69 -22.43
N GLU A 425 8.03 4.07 -23.20
CA GLU A 425 8.84 3.15 -23.99
C GLU A 425 9.67 2.19 -23.12
N LYS A 426 10.26 2.68 -22.04
CA LYS A 426 11.00 1.84 -21.08
C LYS A 426 10.10 0.84 -20.38
N TYR A 427 8.86 1.20 -20.12
CA TYR A 427 7.89 0.31 -19.48
C TYR A 427 7.37 -0.76 -20.46
N LYS A 428 7.08 -0.40 -21.71
CA LYS A 428 6.75 -1.36 -22.78
C LYS A 428 7.80 -2.48 -22.89
N ASN A 429 9.08 -2.14 -22.83
CA ASN A 429 10.17 -3.11 -22.95
C ASN A 429 10.34 -4.01 -21.70
N LYS A 430 10.00 -3.54 -20.49
CA LYS A 430 10.00 -4.34 -19.25
C LYS A 430 8.83 -5.33 -19.18
N THR A 431 7.66 -4.96 -19.65
CA THR A 431 6.44 -5.79 -19.59
C THR A 431 6.38 -6.87 -20.68
N THR A 432 7.15 -6.73 -21.75
CA THR A 432 7.32 -7.80 -22.77
C THR A 432 8.11 -8.98 -22.25
N THR A 433 8.84 -8.83 -21.13
CA THR A 433 9.52 -9.92 -20.41
C THR A 433 8.64 -10.39 -19.25
N LYS A 434 7.60 -11.17 -19.55
CA LYS A 434 6.82 -12.04 -18.65
C LYS A 434 6.26 -11.41 -17.36
N ARG A 435 5.12 -10.73 -17.47
CA ARG A 435 4.02 -10.91 -16.50
C ARG A 435 2.71 -10.86 -17.27
N THR A 436 2.14 -12.03 -17.49
CA THR A 436 0.86 -12.21 -18.17
C THR A 436 -0.24 -11.47 -17.40
N MET A 437 -1.09 -10.73 -18.15
CA MET A 437 -2.37 -10.12 -17.72
C MET A 437 -3.26 -11.01 -16.82
N LYS A 438 -2.96 -12.30 -16.69
CA LYS A 438 -3.65 -13.25 -15.82
C LYS A 438 -3.52 -12.92 -14.33
N GLN A 439 -2.38 -12.42 -13.86
CA GLN A 439 -2.18 -12.16 -12.44
C GLN A 439 -2.88 -10.87 -11.96
N THR A 440 -2.89 -9.83 -12.78
CA THR A 440 -3.54 -8.55 -12.43
C THR A 440 -5.06 -8.67 -12.49
N THR A 441 -5.62 -9.38 -13.48
CA THR A 441 -7.07 -9.67 -13.56
C THR A 441 -7.55 -10.64 -12.47
N GLU A 442 -6.73 -11.56 -12.02
CA GLU A 442 -7.03 -12.44 -10.89
C GLU A 442 -6.93 -11.69 -9.54
N SER A 443 -5.96 -10.81 -9.39
CA SER A 443 -5.83 -9.91 -8.23
C SER A 443 -7.02 -8.95 -8.13
N LEU A 444 -7.44 -8.32 -9.24
CA LEU A 444 -8.61 -7.44 -9.30
C LEU A 444 -9.94 -8.21 -9.13
N LYS A 445 -10.03 -9.45 -9.63
CA LYS A 445 -11.18 -10.34 -9.36
C LYS A 445 -11.23 -10.80 -7.91
N LYS A 446 -10.08 -11.03 -7.27
CA LYS A 446 -9.98 -11.27 -5.81
C LYS A 446 -10.38 -10.00 -5.03
N SER A 447 -9.94 -8.81 -5.44
CA SER A 447 -10.36 -7.52 -4.87
C SER A 447 -11.88 -7.29 -4.98
N LYS A 448 -12.52 -7.58 -6.12
CA LYS A 448 -13.99 -7.55 -6.25
C LYS A 448 -14.70 -8.50 -5.26
N LYS A 449 -14.13 -9.67 -5.01
CA LYS A 449 -14.67 -10.63 -4.03
C LYS A 449 -14.52 -10.10 -2.59
N TRP A 450 -13.51 -9.28 -2.32
CA TRP A 450 -13.27 -8.63 -1.03
C TRP A 450 -14.16 -7.41 -0.79
N CYS A 451 -14.44 -6.58 -1.80
CA CYS A 451 -15.43 -5.50 -1.68
C CYS A 451 -16.85 -6.02 -1.35
N CYS A 452 -17.23 -7.18 -1.87
CA CYS A 452 -18.49 -7.84 -1.51
C CYS A 452 -18.50 -8.43 -0.09
N ILE A 453 -17.35 -8.80 0.46
CA ILE A 453 -17.21 -9.37 1.82
C ILE A 453 -17.19 -8.27 2.89
N LEU A 454 -16.74 -7.07 2.55
CA LEU A 454 -16.63 -5.94 3.49
C LEU A 454 -17.89 -5.07 3.58
N GLY A 455 -19.01 -5.44 2.94
CA GLY A 455 -20.30 -4.76 3.12
C GLY A 455 -20.32 -3.26 2.71
N ILE A 456 -19.37 -2.78 1.90
CA ILE A 456 -19.27 -1.38 1.43
C ILE A 456 -19.97 -1.22 0.07
N VAL A 457 -21.04 -1.92 -0.15
CA VAL A 457 -21.99 -1.63 -1.24
C VAL A 457 -23.38 -1.49 -0.62
N GLY A 458 -23.57 -0.37 -0.01
CA GLY A 458 -24.88 0.10 0.44
C GLY A 458 -24.93 1.60 0.25
N CYS A 459 -25.75 2.04 -0.69
CA CYS A 459 -26.19 3.40 -0.98
C CYS A 459 -25.17 4.32 -1.68
N LEU A 460 -25.29 4.35 -3.00
CA LEU A 460 -25.51 5.57 -3.77
C LEU A 460 -25.81 5.16 -5.22
N LEU A 461 -27.07 4.96 -5.50
CA LEU A 461 -27.69 5.37 -6.76
C LEU A 461 -28.18 6.78 -6.57
#